data_af03be1f215ed801996f7811a5121ef2
#
_entry.id   af03be1f215ed801996f7811a5121ef2
#
_cell.length_a   1.000
_cell.length_b   1.000
_cell.length_c   1.000
_cell.angle_alpha   90.00
_cell.angle_beta   90.00
_cell.angle_gamma   90.00
#
_symmetry.space_group_name_H-M   'P 1'
#
loop_
_entity.id
_entity.type
_entity.pdbx_description
1 polymer ?
#
loop_
_entity_poly.entity_id
_entity_poly.type
_entity_poly.pdbx_seq_one_letter_code
_entity_poly.pdbx_strand_id
1 'polypeptide(L)'
;AKADNPYDMVLLSVDEIREIIKPLGLAPMKSKGIHGLSQILIDKYNGEVPQTFEALEALPSVGHKTASVVLSQAFGIPTFPVDTHIHRLMHRWGLSDGSSVVQTEKDAKRLFPKEKWNKLHVQIILYGREYSPARGWDMEKDIITKTIIQSKK
;
A
#
# COMPACT_ATOMS: atom_id res chain seq x y z
N ALA A 1 -15.37 -16.92 7.21
CA ALA A 1 -14.04 -16.53 7.70
C ALA A 1 -13.76 -17.30 9.00
N LYS A 2 -12.47 -17.60 9.31
CA LYS A 2 -12.10 -18.23 10.59
C LYS A 2 -11.94 -17.19 11.70
N ALA A 3 -11.64 -15.95 11.35
CA ALA A 3 -11.56 -14.81 12.23
C ALA A 3 -11.84 -13.54 11.40
N ASP A 4 -12.63 -12.62 11.91
CA ASP A 4 -12.99 -11.36 11.26
C ASP A 4 -12.75 -10.13 12.16
N ASN A 5 -12.23 -10.36 13.35
CA ASN A 5 -11.90 -9.35 14.35
C ASN A 5 -10.64 -9.73 15.13
N PRO A 6 -10.00 -8.80 15.87
CA PRO A 6 -8.79 -9.08 16.63
C PRO A 6 -8.96 -10.15 17.71
N TYR A 7 -10.13 -10.20 18.35
CA TYR A 7 -10.40 -11.15 19.43
C TYR A 7 -10.43 -12.59 18.94
N ASP A 8 -11.07 -12.85 17.80
CA ASP A 8 -11.07 -14.17 17.17
C ASP A 8 -9.69 -14.51 16.58
N MET A 9 -8.97 -13.50 16.07
CA MET A 9 -7.64 -13.71 15.49
C MET A 9 -6.61 -14.20 16.51
N VAL A 10 -6.62 -13.70 17.75
CA VAL A 10 -5.69 -14.14 18.80
C VAL A 10 -5.98 -15.54 19.33
N LEU A 11 -7.18 -16.08 19.08
CA LEU A 11 -7.52 -17.46 19.42
C LEU A 11 -6.87 -18.46 18.44
N LEU A 12 -6.47 -18.02 17.26
CA LEU A 12 -5.71 -18.84 16.31
C LEU A 12 -4.22 -18.80 16.68
N SER A 13 -3.57 -19.96 16.67
CA SER A 13 -2.12 -20.02 16.81
C SER A 13 -1.42 -19.38 15.60
N VAL A 14 -0.18 -18.94 15.79
CA VAL A 14 0.65 -18.40 14.69
C VAL A 14 0.78 -19.42 13.55
N ASP A 15 0.85 -20.71 13.87
CA ASP A 15 0.95 -21.77 12.86
C ASP A 15 -0.36 -21.95 12.07
N GLU A 16 -1.51 -21.86 12.71
CA GLU A 16 -2.80 -21.88 12.02
C GLU A 16 -2.95 -20.67 11.08
N ILE A 17 -2.60 -19.48 11.55
CA ILE A 17 -2.58 -18.28 10.69
C ILE A 17 -1.63 -18.49 9.51
N ARG A 18 -0.43 -19.02 9.75
CA ARG A 18 0.57 -19.31 8.71
C ARG A 18 0.04 -20.23 7.62
N GLU A 19 -0.61 -21.32 7.99
CA GLU A 19 -1.18 -22.26 7.01
C GLU A 19 -2.30 -21.60 6.18
N ILE A 20 -3.14 -20.76 6.79
CA ILE A 20 -4.20 -20.04 6.07
C ILE A 20 -3.63 -19.08 5.04
N ILE A 21 -2.57 -18.31 5.39
CA ILE A 21 -2.00 -17.28 4.52
C ILE A 21 -0.83 -17.77 3.66
N LYS A 22 -0.49 -19.05 3.72
CA LYS A 22 0.64 -19.66 3.01
C LYS A 22 0.72 -19.29 1.52
N PRO A 23 -0.40 -19.26 0.77
CA PRO A 23 -0.38 -18.88 -0.65
C PRO A 23 0.03 -17.42 -0.91
N LEU A 24 0.00 -16.54 0.10
CA LEU A 24 0.28 -15.10 -0.07
C LEU A 24 1.77 -14.73 -0.05
N GLY A 25 2.67 -15.69 0.21
CA GLY A 25 4.10 -15.45 0.39
C GLY A 25 4.43 -14.75 1.71
N LEU A 26 5.69 -14.91 2.19
CA LEU A 26 6.15 -14.38 3.48
C LEU A 26 5.28 -14.80 4.69
N ALA A 27 4.58 -15.91 4.58
CA ALA A 27 3.63 -16.38 5.58
C ALA A 27 4.21 -16.51 7.00
N PRO A 28 5.45 -17.00 7.22
CA PRO A 28 6.01 -17.11 8.57
C PRO A 28 6.16 -15.76 9.29
N MET A 29 6.57 -14.71 8.57
CA MET A 29 6.72 -13.37 9.14
C MET A 29 5.36 -12.68 9.30
N LYS A 30 4.49 -12.81 8.30
CA LYS A 30 3.15 -12.21 8.32
C LYS A 30 2.27 -12.82 9.41
N SER A 31 2.30 -14.14 9.64
CA SER A 31 1.49 -14.79 10.67
C SER A 31 1.84 -14.29 12.07
N LYS A 32 3.14 -14.18 12.38
CA LYS A 32 3.59 -13.57 13.64
C LYS A 32 3.14 -12.12 13.77
N GLY A 33 3.27 -11.33 12.69
CA GLY A 33 2.83 -9.95 12.66
C GLY A 33 1.31 -9.81 12.88
N ILE A 34 0.49 -10.60 12.18
CA ILE A 34 -0.97 -10.59 12.31
C ILE A 34 -1.40 -10.93 13.73
N HIS A 35 -0.85 -12.00 14.31
CA HIS A 35 -1.16 -12.38 15.69
C HIS A 35 -0.75 -11.28 16.69
N GLY A 36 0.49 -10.78 16.57
CA GLY A 36 1.03 -9.75 17.47
C GLY A 36 0.29 -8.43 17.37
N LEU A 37 -0.04 -7.95 16.16
CA LEU A 37 -0.81 -6.71 16.01
C LEU A 37 -2.23 -6.85 16.57
N SER A 38 -2.86 -8.02 16.41
CA SER A 38 -4.20 -8.27 16.95
C SER A 38 -4.21 -8.21 18.48
N GLN A 39 -3.18 -8.76 19.14
CA GLN A 39 -3.03 -8.66 20.57
C GLN A 39 -2.86 -7.20 21.03
N ILE A 40 -2.04 -6.41 20.34
CA ILE A 40 -1.82 -4.99 20.68
C ILE A 40 -3.11 -4.18 20.43
N LEU A 41 -3.89 -4.47 19.39
CA LEU A 41 -5.17 -3.82 19.16
C LEU A 41 -6.14 -4.06 20.34
N ILE A 42 -6.18 -5.28 20.88
CA ILE A 42 -6.99 -5.60 22.06
C ILE A 42 -6.48 -4.82 23.28
N ASP A 43 -5.18 -4.92 23.57
CA ASP A 43 -4.60 -4.43 24.83
C ASP A 43 -4.56 -2.90 24.91
N LYS A 44 -4.32 -2.21 23.79
CA LYS A 44 -4.11 -0.76 23.77
C LYS A 44 -5.23 0.03 23.12
N TYR A 45 -6.00 -0.60 22.23
CA TYR A 45 -6.98 0.10 21.40
C TYR A 45 -8.40 -0.50 21.50
N ASN A 46 -8.64 -1.35 22.49
CA ASN A 46 -9.94 -1.98 22.74
C ASN A 46 -10.51 -2.72 21.48
N GLY A 47 -9.63 -3.35 20.72
CA GLY A 47 -9.96 -4.05 19.47
C GLY A 47 -10.16 -3.16 18.25
N GLU A 48 -10.04 -1.84 18.41
CA GLU A 48 -10.22 -0.88 17.33
C GLU A 48 -8.91 -0.58 16.58
N VAL A 49 -9.01 -0.22 15.31
CA VAL A 49 -7.84 0.17 14.51
C VAL A 49 -7.54 1.65 14.71
N PRO A 50 -6.33 2.03 15.17
CA PRO A 50 -5.98 3.42 15.37
C PRO A 50 -5.91 4.21 14.05
N GLN A 51 -6.17 5.52 14.11
CA GLN A 51 -6.30 6.39 12.95
C GLN A 51 -5.14 7.38 12.79
N THR A 52 -3.95 7.03 13.26
CA THR A 52 -2.74 7.85 13.09
C THR A 52 -1.60 7.03 12.52
N PHE A 53 -0.69 7.66 11.79
CA PHE A 53 0.52 7.00 11.29
C PHE A 53 1.36 6.43 12.42
N GLU A 54 1.59 7.23 13.45
CA GLU A 54 2.41 6.84 14.60
C GLU A 54 1.90 5.55 15.26
N ALA A 55 0.60 5.49 15.54
CA ALA A 55 -0.01 4.33 16.19
C ALA A 55 -0.03 3.11 15.27
N LEU A 56 -0.28 3.28 13.97
CA LEU A 56 -0.28 2.19 13.00
C LEU A 56 1.12 1.64 12.74
N GLU A 57 2.11 2.51 12.56
CA GLU A 57 3.50 2.11 12.30
C GLU A 57 4.18 1.46 13.52
N ALA A 58 3.64 1.69 14.73
CA ALA A 58 4.07 0.99 15.94
C ALA A 58 3.58 -0.46 16.01
N LEU A 59 2.63 -0.87 15.16
CA LEU A 59 2.13 -2.24 15.11
C LEU A 59 3.08 -3.17 14.36
N PRO A 60 3.25 -4.42 14.80
CA PRO A 60 4.07 -5.41 14.12
C PRO A 60 3.65 -5.59 12.65
N SER A 61 4.62 -5.66 11.74
CA SER A 61 4.41 -5.84 10.30
C SER A 61 3.62 -4.72 9.59
N VAL A 62 3.42 -3.59 10.24
CA VAL A 62 2.81 -2.40 9.66
C VAL A 62 3.90 -1.37 9.38
N GLY A 63 4.25 -1.21 8.11
CA GLY A 63 5.15 -0.15 7.65
C GLY A 63 4.35 1.05 7.10
N HIS A 64 5.07 2.11 6.70
CA HIS A 64 4.50 3.36 6.21
C HIS A 64 3.47 3.16 5.09
N LYS A 65 3.76 2.30 4.10
CA LYS A 65 2.83 2.00 3.02
C LYS A 65 1.55 1.35 3.53
N THR A 66 1.63 0.39 4.45
CA THR A 66 0.46 -0.29 5.01
C THR A 66 -0.38 0.69 5.84
N ALA A 67 0.26 1.50 6.69
CA ALA A 67 -0.42 2.54 7.44
C ALA A 67 -1.14 3.54 6.52
N SER A 68 -0.48 3.99 5.45
CA SER A 68 -1.07 4.88 4.43
C SER A 68 -2.32 4.27 3.78
N VAL A 69 -2.27 2.99 3.42
CA VAL A 69 -3.42 2.28 2.83
C VAL A 69 -4.58 2.19 3.81
N VAL A 70 -4.31 1.82 5.07
CA VAL A 70 -5.35 1.73 6.12
C VAL A 70 -6.00 3.08 6.34
N LEU A 71 -5.22 4.15 6.52
CA LEU A 71 -5.74 5.51 6.72
C LEU A 71 -6.60 5.97 5.53
N SER A 72 -6.15 5.69 4.31
CA SER A 72 -6.85 6.07 3.09
C SER A 72 -8.14 5.28 2.88
N GLN A 73 -8.08 3.95 2.96
CA GLN A 73 -9.17 3.08 2.53
C GLN A 73 -10.20 2.81 3.62
N ALA A 74 -9.77 2.71 4.88
CA ALA A 74 -10.67 2.47 5.99
C ALA A 74 -11.26 3.75 6.59
N PHE A 75 -10.48 4.85 6.60
CA PHE A 75 -10.86 6.08 7.29
C PHE A 75 -11.01 7.30 6.37
N GLY A 76 -10.75 7.17 5.07
CA GLY A 76 -10.85 8.27 4.13
C GLY A 76 -9.82 9.39 4.34
N ILE A 77 -8.84 9.21 5.22
CA ILE A 77 -7.80 10.19 5.49
C ILE A 77 -6.89 10.30 4.26
N PRO A 78 -6.66 11.52 3.72
CA PRO A 78 -5.87 11.69 2.52
C PRO A 78 -4.42 11.26 2.72
N THR A 79 -4.03 10.16 2.05
CA THR A 79 -2.66 9.65 1.97
C THR A 79 -2.32 9.27 0.54
N PHE A 80 -1.03 9.15 0.24
CA PHE A 80 -0.58 8.70 -1.09
C PHE A 80 0.35 7.50 -0.93
N PRO A 81 -0.19 6.28 -0.71
CA PRO A 81 0.63 5.08 -0.55
C PRO A 81 1.39 4.79 -1.84
N VAL A 82 2.71 4.73 -1.78
CA VAL A 82 3.54 4.42 -2.96
C VAL A 82 3.95 2.96 -2.93
N ASP A 83 3.48 2.20 -3.93
CA ASP A 83 3.92 0.84 -4.20
C ASP A 83 4.91 0.80 -5.39
N THR A 84 5.33 -0.39 -5.77
CA THR A 84 6.24 -0.59 -6.90
C THR A 84 5.68 -0.11 -8.24
N HIS A 85 4.35 -0.13 -8.42
CA HIS A 85 3.70 0.36 -9.63
C HIS A 85 3.74 1.89 -9.68
N ILE A 86 3.33 2.56 -8.61
CA ILE A 86 3.37 4.02 -8.52
C ILE A 86 4.79 4.54 -8.65
N HIS A 87 5.75 3.95 -7.91
CA HIS A 87 7.15 4.35 -7.99
C HIS A 87 7.69 4.28 -9.43
N ARG A 88 7.43 3.15 -10.11
CA ARG A 88 7.83 2.96 -11.51
C ARG A 88 7.17 3.96 -12.46
N LEU A 89 5.86 4.18 -12.33
CA LEU A 89 5.12 5.05 -13.24
C LEU A 89 5.49 6.53 -13.03
N MET A 90 5.57 6.98 -11.79
CA MET A 90 6.00 8.35 -11.47
C MET A 90 7.38 8.67 -12.06
N HIS A 91 8.33 7.71 -11.99
CA HIS A 91 9.63 7.84 -12.64
C HIS A 91 9.49 7.80 -14.17
N ARG A 92 8.77 6.83 -14.72
CA ARG A 92 8.57 6.67 -16.18
C ARG A 92 7.91 7.89 -16.82
N TRP A 93 7.01 8.54 -16.11
CA TRP A 93 6.36 9.77 -16.54
C TRP A 93 7.20 11.04 -16.32
N GLY A 94 8.34 10.93 -15.62
CA GLY A 94 9.19 12.06 -15.29
C GLY A 94 8.60 12.97 -14.23
N LEU A 95 7.69 12.45 -13.40
CA LEU A 95 7.05 13.16 -12.28
C LEU A 95 7.83 13.00 -10.96
N SER A 96 8.77 12.05 -10.92
CA SER A 96 9.74 11.84 -9.83
C SER A 96 11.06 11.35 -10.42
N ASP A 97 12.16 11.64 -9.75
CA ASP A 97 13.50 11.18 -10.15
C ASP A 97 13.72 9.67 -9.95
N GLY A 98 12.83 9.01 -9.22
CA GLY A 98 12.92 7.58 -8.93
C GLY A 98 14.02 7.21 -7.93
N SER A 99 14.58 8.17 -7.21
CA SER A 99 15.67 7.94 -6.25
C SER A 99 15.23 7.08 -5.05
N SER A 100 14.00 7.24 -4.60
CA SER A 100 13.42 6.44 -3.52
C SER A 100 11.89 6.50 -3.52
N VAL A 101 11.27 5.53 -2.84
CA VAL A 101 9.81 5.51 -2.60
C VAL A 101 9.38 6.75 -1.80
N VAL A 102 10.18 7.16 -0.82
CA VAL A 102 9.93 8.36 0.00
C VAL A 102 9.93 9.62 -0.86
N GLN A 103 10.90 9.75 -1.79
CA GLN A 103 10.94 10.88 -2.70
C GLN A 103 9.74 10.87 -3.65
N THR A 104 9.38 9.72 -4.20
CA THR A 104 8.20 9.56 -5.05
C THR A 104 6.91 9.98 -4.34
N GLU A 105 6.74 9.63 -3.05
CA GLU A 105 5.59 10.07 -2.26
C GLU A 105 5.55 11.59 -2.09
N LYS A 106 6.70 12.20 -1.77
CA LYS A 106 6.81 13.67 -1.67
C LYS A 106 6.45 14.37 -2.99
N ASP A 107 6.97 13.86 -4.10
CA ASP A 107 6.67 14.41 -5.43
C ASP A 107 5.20 14.25 -5.80
N ALA A 108 4.60 13.10 -5.55
CA ALA A 108 3.18 12.87 -5.79
C ALA A 108 2.31 13.83 -4.96
N LYS A 109 2.61 13.99 -3.66
CA LYS A 109 1.89 14.90 -2.77
C LYS A 109 2.05 16.39 -3.17
N ARG A 110 3.18 16.75 -3.76
CA ARG A 110 3.43 18.10 -4.28
C ARG A 110 2.67 18.37 -5.59
N LEU A 111 2.60 17.36 -6.46
CA LEU A 111 2.05 17.51 -7.82
C LEU A 111 0.53 17.33 -7.88
N PHE A 112 -0.04 16.49 -7.05
CA PHE A 112 -1.46 16.16 -7.11
C PHE A 112 -2.25 16.85 -5.99
N PRO A 113 -3.48 17.34 -6.28
CA PRO A 113 -4.35 17.92 -5.26
C PRO A 113 -4.69 16.90 -4.17
N LYS A 114 -4.64 17.33 -2.90
CA LYS A 114 -4.81 16.47 -1.73
C LYS A 114 -6.12 15.68 -1.74
N GLU A 115 -7.19 16.29 -2.20
CA GLU A 115 -8.53 15.67 -2.29
C GLU A 115 -8.60 14.55 -3.35
N LYS A 116 -7.60 14.43 -4.22
CA LYS A 116 -7.51 13.38 -5.24
C LYS A 116 -6.64 12.19 -4.83
N TRP A 117 -5.85 12.31 -3.76
CA TRP A 117 -4.85 11.30 -3.41
C TRP A 117 -5.42 9.90 -3.24
N ASN A 118 -6.49 9.75 -2.45
CA ASN A 118 -7.09 8.45 -2.16
C ASN A 118 -7.64 7.73 -3.40
N LYS A 119 -8.12 8.48 -4.38
CA LYS A 119 -8.60 7.93 -5.64
C LYS A 119 -7.45 7.70 -6.62
N LEU A 120 -6.58 8.66 -6.74
CA LEU A 120 -5.54 8.69 -7.78
C LEU A 120 -4.51 7.58 -7.59
N HIS A 121 -4.06 7.30 -6.35
CA HIS A 121 -3.08 6.24 -6.14
C HIS A 121 -3.62 4.88 -6.57
N VAL A 122 -4.91 4.58 -6.33
CA VAL A 122 -5.55 3.34 -6.80
C VAL A 122 -5.60 3.29 -8.33
N GLN A 123 -5.97 4.39 -8.96
CA GLN A 123 -6.02 4.49 -10.43
C GLN A 123 -4.65 4.26 -11.06
N ILE A 124 -3.58 4.83 -10.50
CA ILE A 124 -2.22 4.63 -11.00
C ILE A 124 -1.78 3.17 -10.82
N ILE A 125 -2.12 2.52 -9.71
CA ILE A 125 -1.83 1.10 -9.50
C ILE A 125 -2.50 0.23 -10.55
N LEU A 126 -3.81 0.43 -10.77
CA LEU A 126 -4.58 -0.34 -11.75
C LEU A 126 -4.04 -0.12 -13.16
N TYR A 127 -3.79 1.12 -13.54
CA TYR A 127 -3.17 1.46 -14.83
C TYR A 127 -1.80 0.79 -14.98
N GLY A 128 -0.98 0.84 -13.95
CA GLY A 128 0.35 0.23 -13.96
C GLY A 128 0.37 -1.29 -14.09
N ARG A 129 -0.67 -1.95 -13.60
CA ARG A 129 -0.82 -3.41 -13.76
C ARG A 129 -1.22 -3.78 -15.17
N GLU A 130 -2.11 -3.02 -15.77
CA GLU A 130 -2.73 -3.36 -17.06
C GLU A 130 -1.90 -2.84 -18.23
N TYR A 131 -1.53 -1.57 -18.23
CA TYR A 131 -0.94 -0.91 -19.41
C TYR A 131 0.56 -0.64 -19.29
N SER A 132 1.10 -0.60 -18.09
CA SER A 132 2.49 -0.23 -17.85
C SER A 132 3.20 -1.19 -16.88
N PRO A 133 3.21 -2.51 -17.14
CA PRO A 133 3.83 -3.49 -16.25
C PRO A 133 5.35 -3.36 -16.19
N ALA A 134 5.98 -3.99 -15.18
CA ALA A 134 7.45 -4.02 -15.05
C ALA A 134 8.10 -4.93 -16.09
N ARG A 135 7.43 -6.02 -16.47
CA ARG A 135 7.88 -6.99 -17.50
C ARG A 135 6.88 -7.02 -18.63
N GLY A 136 7.40 -7.16 -19.85
CA GLY A 136 6.54 -7.20 -21.06
C GLY A 136 5.83 -5.86 -21.32
N TRP A 137 6.40 -4.74 -20.90
CA TRP A 137 5.85 -3.42 -21.15
C TRP A 137 5.87 -3.11 -22.65
N ASP A 138 4.70 -2.69 -23.15
CA ASP A 138 4.48 -2.27 -24.52
C ASP A 138 4.06 -0.79 -24.52
N MET A 139 4.93 0.07 -25.05
CA MET A 139 4.69 1.52 -25.08
C MET A 139 3.48 1.89 -25.93
N GLU A 140 3.13 1.10 -26.94
CA GLU A 140 1.96 1.38 -27.80
C GLU A 140 0.64 1.22 -27.02
N LYS A 141 0.61 0.37 -26.00
CA LYS A 141 -0.54 0.19 -25.10
C LYS A 141 -0.53 1.17 -23.93
N ASP A 142 0.62 1.73 -23.60
CA ASP A 142 0.79 2.70 -22.49
C ASP A 142 0.55 4.13 -22.99
N ILE A 143 -0.72 4.46 -23.19
CA ILE A 143 -1.17 5.73 -23.77
C ILE A 143 -0.62 6.93 -22.99
N ILE A 144 -0.60 6.89 -21.66
CA ILE A 144 -0.11 8.01 -20.82
C ILE A 144 1.37 8.24 -21.08
N THR A 145 2.20 7.19 -20.99
CA THR A 145 3.63 7.32 -21.24
C THR A 145 3.92 7.77 -22.66
N LYS A 146 3.23 7.20 -23.65
CA LYS A 146 3.35 7.58 -25.06
C LYS A 146 3.04 9.07 -25.27
N THR A 147 1.95 9.55 -24.70
CA THR A 147 1.54 10.97 -24.82
C THR A 147 2.57 11.89 -24.17
N ILE A 148 3.07 11.57 -22.98
CA ILE A 148 4.09 12.37 -22.30
C ILE A 148 5.39 12.45 -23.14
N ILE A 149 5.83 11.33 -23.71
CA ILE A 149 7.04 11.32 -24.55
C ILE A 149 6.84 12.17 -25.81
N GLN A 150 5.67 12.10 -26.44
CA GLN A 150 5.36 12.89 -27.64
C GLN A 150 5.27 14.38 -27.34
N SER A 151 4.78 14.78 -26.17
CA SER A 151 4.67 16.19 -25.78
C SER A 151 6.02 16.85 -25.44
N LYS A 152 7.09 16.06 -25.26
CA LYS A 152 8.47 16.54 -24.97
C LYS A 152 9.33 16.70 -26.24
N LYS A 153 8.82 16.32 -27.40
CA LYS A 153 9.45 16.52 -28.70
C LYS A 153 9.00 17.84 -29.33
#